data_8ff9c8c1be3047b52c1333db8b326023
#
_entry.id   8ff9c8c1be3047b52c1333db8b326023
#
_cell.length_a   1.000
_cell.length_b   1.000
_cell.length_c   1.000
_cell.angle_alpha   90.00
_cell.angle_beta   90.00
_cell.angle_gamma   90.00
#
_symmetry.space_group_name_H-M   'P 1'
#
loop_
_entity.id
_entity.type
_entity.pdbx_description
1 polymer ?
#
loop_
_entity_poly.entity_id
_entity_poly.type
_entity_poly.pdbx_seq_one_letter_code
_entity_poly.pdbx_strand_id
1 'polypeptide(L)'
;NKYPSIVKVIAVGNEVMVRWATSYYVQPKVILKYVNHLQNLKKNGELSKDVWITSSDDFSSWGGGDLSYRVEDLEALIKSVDYVSMHTYAYHNSHYNPGFWKVPDSELHLNDKQKIDRSIERALEFSKKQYKDVSEYVKSIDSSKTIHIGETGWATVSNGFYGANGSRATDQYKQGLYYNKLRECTNQEGISCFYFEAFDEPWKDAAHPLGSENHFGLIDVEGTLKYALWESFDLGVFEGLTRDGNPLKKSFNGEFERMFNTVKLPKLKK
;
A
#
# COMPACT_ATOMS: atom_id res chain seq x y z
N ASN A 1 -22.25 -5.89 -19.08
CA ASN A 1 -21.75 -7.27 -19.37
C ASN A 1 -21.01 -7.43 -20.72
N LYS A 2 -20.38 -6.33 -21.23
CA LYS A 2 -19.58 -6.42 -22.46
C LYS A 2 -18.30 -7.24 -22.27
N TYR A 3 -17.77 -7.29 -21.02
CA TYR A 3 -16.50 -7.95 -20.69
C TYR A 3 -16.60 -8.80 -19.42
N PRO A 4 -17.45 -9.85 -19.38
CA PRO A 4 -17.76 -10.61 -18.16
C PRO A 4 -16.56 -11.44 -17.64
N SER A 5 -15.60 -11.74 -18.51
CA SER A 5 -14.37 -12.47 -18.13
C SER A 5 -13.27 -11.57 -17.57
N ILE A 6 -13.35 -10.25 -17.79
CA ILE A 6 -12.31 -9.28 -17.41
C ILE A 6 -12.66 -8.60 -16.08
N VAL A 7 -13.87 -8.06 -15.96
CA VAL A 7 -14.30 -7.34 -14.75
C VAL A 7 -14.65 -8.34 -13.66
N LYS A 8 -13.83 -8.43 -12.62
CA LYS A 8 -14.00 -9.35 -11.48
C LYS A 8 -14.36 -8.63 -10.19
N VAL A 9 -13.98 -7.37 -10.06
CA VAL A 9 -14.20 -6.57 -8.85
C VAL A 9 -14.70 -5.19 -9.25
N ILE A 10 -15.62 -4.65 -8.46
CA ILE A 10 -16.05 -3.24 -8.51
C ILE A 10 -15.82 -2.64 -7.13
N ALA A 11 -14.92 -1.68 -7.04
CA ALA A 11 -14.76 -0.82 -5.88
C ALA A 11 -15.63 0.43 -6.08
N VAL A 12 -16.58 0.66 -5.16
CA VAL A 12 -17.53 1.79 -5.24
C VAL A 12 -16.86 3.11 -4.89
N GLY A 13 -15.85 3.08 -4.00
CA GLY A 13 -15.02 4.22 -3.61
C GLY A 13 -13.57 3.83 -3.48
N ASN A 14 -12.68 4.83 -3.59
CA ASN A 14 -11.26 4.71 -3.31
C ASN A 14 -10.83 5.88 -2.42
N GLU A 15 -10.44 5.59 -1.16
CA GLU A 15 -10.04 6.57 -0.12
C GLU A 15 -11.02 7.73 0.08
N VAL A 16 -12.31 7.45 -0.06
CA VAL A 16 -13.34 8.48 0.02
C VAL A 16 -13.95 8.64 1.41
N MET A 17 -13.77 7.65 2.31
CA MET A 17 -14.29 7.71 3.68
C MET A 17 -13.25 8.24 4.68
N VAL A 18 -12.14 8.79 4.22
CA VAL A 18 -11.08 9.38 5.07
C VAL A 18 -11.46 10.79 5.55
N ARG A 19 -11.71 10.96 6.83
CA ARG A 19 -12.21 12.23 7.42
C ARG A 19 -11.22 13.37 7.36
N TRP A 20 -9.93 13.10 7.27
CA TRP A 20 -8.90 14.12 7.10
C TRP A 20 -8.91 14.75 5.70
N ALA A 21 -9.48 14.08 4.71
CA ALA A 21 -9.61 14.58 3.33
C ALA A 21 -10.94 15.31 3.14
N THR A 22 -11.14 16.42 3.84
CA THR A 22 -12.41 17.14 3.92
C THR A 22 -12.98 17.58 2.58
N SER A 23 -12.14 17.78 1.55
CA SER A 23 -12.56 18.22 0.22
C SER A 23 -13.31 17.15 -0.59
N TYR A 24 -13.09 15.86 -0.27
CA TYR A 24 -13.74 14.74 -0.99
C TYR A 24 -14.29 13.65 -0.07
N TYR A 25 -14.38 13.93 1.23
CA TYR A 25 -14.94 13.00 2.21
C TYR A 25 -16.38 12.62 1.87
N VAL A 26 -16.64 11.32 1.84
CA VAL A 26 -17.96 10.72 1.62
C VAL A 26 -18.35 9.87 2.82
N GLN A 27 -19.54 10.07 3.35
CA GLN A 27 -20.02 9.27 4.49
C GLN A 27 -20.29 7.82 4.09
N PRO A 28 -20.07 6.83 4.99
CA PRO A 28 -20.31 5.42 4.73
C PRO A 28 -21.71 5.12 4.16
N LYS A 29 -22.75 5.84 4.60
CA LYS A 29 -24.13 5.68 4.08
C LYS A 29 -24.25 5.92 2.58
N VAL A 30 -23.43 6.81 2.01
CA VAL A 30 -23.47 7.09 0.57
C VAL A 30 -22.85 5.92 -0.19
N ILE A 31 -21.72 5.40 0.28
CA ILE A 31 -21.09 4.21 -0.30
C ILE A 31 -22.01 3.00 -0.17
N LEU A 32 -22.59 2.79 0.99
CA LEU A 32 -23.59 1.74 1.25
C LEU A 32 -24.77 1.76 0.24
N LYS A 33 -25.28 2.96 -0.07
CA LYS A 33 -26.35 3.12 -1.07
C LYS A 33 -25.94 2.53 -2.42
N TYR A 34 -24.72 2.83 -2.90
CA TYR A 34 -24.26 2.36 -4.20
C TYR A 34 -23.83 0.89 -4.17
N VAL A 35 -23.24 0.40 -3.07
CA VAL A 35 -22.98 -1.03 -2.86
C VAL A 35 -24.27 -1.81 -2.93
N ASN A 36 -25.32 -1.38 -2.22
CA ASN A 36 -26.63 -2.04 -2.24
C ASN A 36 -27.29 -2.01 -3.63
N HIS A 37 -27.11 -0.92 -4.38
CA HIS A 37 -27.58 -0.86 -5.76
C HIS A 37 -26.90 -1.95 -6.63
N LEU A 38 -25.59 -2.07 -6.56
CA LEU A 38 -24.85 -3.11 -7.31
C LEU A 38 -25.20 -4.52 -6.84
N GLN A 39 -25.37 -4.75 -5.54
CA GLN A 39 -25.84 -6.03 -5.02
C GLN A 39 -27.24 -6.41 -5.52
N ASN A 40 -28.12 -5.42 -5.67
CA ASN A 40 -29.45 -5.64 -6.27
C ASN A 40 -29.36 -5.99 -7.76
N LEU A 41 -28.44 -5.36 -8.53
CA LEU A 41 -28.20 -5.74 -9.93
C LEU A 41 -27.69 -7.21 -10.03
N LYS A 42 -26.86 -7.65 -9.07
CA LYS A 42 -26.45 -9.08 -8.99
C LYS A 42 -27.65 -9.99 -8.73
N LYS A 43 -28.51 -9.62 -7.76
CA LYS A 43 -29.72 -10.40 -7.43
C LYS A 43 -30.68 -10.53 -8.61
N ASN A 44 -30.83 -9.47 -9.39
CA ASN A 44 -31.74 -9.43 -10.55
C ASN A 44 -31.13 -10.04 -11.82
N GLY A 45 -29.87 -10.48 -11.80
CA GLY A 45 -29.17 -11.04 -12.96
C GLY A 45 -28.68 -9.99 -13.98
N GLU A 46 -28.75 -8.71 -13.64
CA GLU A 46 -28.26 -7.61 -14.48
C GLU A 46 -26.73 -7.46 -14.38
N LEU A 47 -26.14 -7.85 -13.25
CA LEU A 47 -24.71 -7.98 -13.03
C LEU A 47 -24.35 -9.43 -12.71
N SER A 48 -23.22 -9.92 -13.22
CA SER A 48 -22.76 -11.30 -12.92
C SER A 48 -22.61 -11.52 -11.41
N LYS A 49 -23.02 -12.69 -10.94
CA LYS A 49 -22.84 -13.10 -9.53
C LYS A 49 -21.37 -13.25 -9.14
N ASP A 50 -20.50 -13.48 -10.12
CA ASP A 50 -19.04 -13.66 -9.92
C ASP A 50 -18.28 -12.35 -9.74
N VAL A 51 -18.93 -11.18 -9.93
CA VAL A 51 -18.33 -9.89 -9.69
C VAL A 51 -18.38 -9.58 -8.19
N TRP A 52 -17.24 -9.33 -7.59
CA TRP A 52 -17.14 -8.91 -6.20
C TRP A 52 -17.33 -7.39 -6.09
N ILE A 53 -18.07 -6.96 -5.07
CA ILE A 53 -18.36 -5.56 -4.80
C ILE A 53 -17.76 -5.17 -3.47
N THR A 54 -16.98 -4.09 -3.47
CA THR A 54 -16.32 -3.54 -2.28
C THR A 54 -16.29 -2.02 -2.31
N SER A 55 -15.71 -1.38 -1.31
CA SER A 55 -15.07 -0.08 -1.33
C SER A 55 -13.61 -0.29 -0.91
N SER A 56 -12.69 0.50 -1.43
CA SER A 56 -11.26 0.41 -1.11
C SER A 56 -10.87 1.66 -0.34
N ASP A 57 -10.48 1.53 0.94
CA ASP A 57 -10.35 2.70 1.80
C ASP A 57 -9.29 2.49 2.90
N ASP A 58 -8.84 3.59 3.51
CA ASP A 58 -7.86 3.56 4.61
C ASP A 58 -8.32 2.67 5.78
N PHE A 59 -7.37 2.07 6.47
CA PHE A 59 -7.64 1.19 7.62
C PHE A 59 -8.50 1.85 8.70
N SER A 60 -8.36 3.17 8.90
CA SER A 60 -9.17 3.90 9.88
C SER A 60 -10.63 3.97 9.44
N SER A 61 -10.87 4.16 8.15
CA SER A 61 -12.22 4.20 7.55
C SER A 61 -12.97 2.88 7.72
N TRP A 62 -12.24 1.78 7.77
CA TRP A 62 -12.78 0.45 8.07
C TRP A 62 -12.82 0.11 9.57
N GLY A 63 -12.65 1.13 10.44
CA GLY A 63 -12.80 0.98 11.89
C GLY A 63 -11.59 0.42 12.61
N GLY A 64 -10.43 0.29 11.94
CA GLY A 64 -9.16 -0.18 12.54
C GLY A 64 -8.39 0.90 13.30
N GLY A 65 -8.83 2.16 13.23
CA GLY A 65 -8.20 3.30 13.89
C GLY A 65 -9.08 3.92 14.97
N ASP A 66 -9.38 5.21 14.83
CA ASP A 66 -10.23 5.95 15.74
C ASP A 66 -11.65 5.34 15.82
N LEU A 67 -12.11 5.07 17.05
CA LEU A 67 -13.42 4.49 17.31
C LEU A 67 -14.58 5.32 16.75
N SER A 68 -14.39 6.61 16.52
CA SER A 68 -15.40 7.48 15.91
C SER A 68 -15.81 7.07 14.50
N TYR A 69 -14.99 6.27 13.80
CA TYR A 69 -15.36 5.67 12.51
C TYR A 69 -16.36 4.52 12.64
N ARG A 70 -16.46 3.88 13.81
CA ARG A 70 -17.34 2.74 14.07
C ARG A 70 -18.78 3.21 14.28
N VAL A 71 -19.49 3.41 13.19
CA VAL A 71 -20.87 3.90 13.13
C VAL A 71 -21.78 2.85 12.48
N GLU A 72 -23.09 2.90 12.74
CA GLU A 72 -24.07 1.94 12.18
C GLU A 72 -24.01 1.81 10.66
N ASP A 73 -23.83 2.94 9.95
CA ASP A 73 -23.71 2.93 8.49
C ASP A 73 -22.45 2.17 8.02
N LEU A 74 -21.35 2.21 8.77
CA LEU A 74 -20.15 1.42 8.47
C LEU A 74 -20.39 -0.07 8.72
N GLU A 75 -21.07 -0.43 9.80
CA GLU A 75 -21.43 -1.83 10.07
C GLU A 75 -22.34 -2.41 8.99
N ALA A 76 -23.32 -1.62 8.53
CA ALA A 76 -24.19 -1.98 7.42
C ALA A 76 -23.40 -2.14 6.11
N LEU A 77 -22.43 -1.26 5.86
CA LEU A 77 -21.54 -1.34 4.70
C LEU A 77 -20.68 -2.61 4.74
N ILE A 78 -20.07 -2.92 5.89
CA ILE A 78 -19.29 -4.16 6.09
C ILE A 78 -20.11 -5.40 5.76
N LYS A 79 -21.37 -5.46 6.21
CA LYS A 79 -22.28 -6.57 5.89
C LYS A 79 -22.62 -6.64 4.40
N SER A 80 -22.67 -5.52 3.71
CA SER A 80 -23.15 -5.41 2.32
C SER A 80 -22.08 -5.66 1.27
N VAL A 81 -20.80 -5.38 1.54
CA VAL A 81 -19.70 -5.67 0.61
C VAL A 81 -19.39 -7.16 0.54
N ASP A 82 -18.82 -7.65 -0.57
CA ASP A 82 -18.40 -9.04 -0.68
C ASP A 82 -17.12 -9.31 0.11
N TYR A 83 -16.24 -8.31 0.24
CA TYR A 83 -15.03 -8.32 1.08
C TYR A 83 -14.63 -6.89 1.46
N VAL A 84 -13.78 -6.73 2.46
CA VAL A 84 -13.21 -5.44 2.85
C VAL A 84 -11.87 -5.25 2.15
N SER A 85 -11.73 -4.15 1.41
CA SER A 85 -10.47 -3.71 0.79
C SER A 85 -9.88 -2.57 1.60
N MET A 86 -8.83 -2.84 2.38
CA MET A 86 -8.21 -1.85 3.24
C MET A 86 -6.86 -1.37 2.69
N HIS A 87 -6.56 -0.10 2.90
CA HIS A 87 -5.24 0.48 2.61
C HIS A 87 -4.42 0.59 3.90
N THR A 88 -3.12 0.33 3.80
CA THR A 88 -2.17 0.49 4.89
C THR A 88 -0.84 1.05 4.37
N TYR A 89 -0.44 2.21 4.84
CA TYR A 89 0.79 2.87 4.41
C TYR A 89 1.69 3.22 5.59
N ALA A 90 2.53 2.26 6.01
CA ALA A 90 3.59 2.53 6.98
C ALA A 90 4.55 3.62 6.46
N TYR A 91 4.71 3.74 5.14
CA TYR A 91 5.47 4.80 4.51
C TYR A 91 5.01 6.20 4.95
N HIS A 92 3.73 6.52 4.79
CA HIS A 92 3.19 7.82 5.20
C HIS A 92 3.28 8.01 6.72
N ASN A 93 3.05 6.96 7.46
CA ASN A 93 3.14 6.98 8.92
C ASN A 93 4.58 7.13 9.44
N SER A 94 5.62 6.95 8.61
CA SER A 94 7.00 7.32 8.95
C SER A 94 7.15 8.81 9.29
N HIS A 95 6.25 9.66 8.76
CA HIS A 95 6.18 11.09 9.06
C HIS A 95 5.10 11.41 10.10
N TYR A 96 3.85 10.96 9.88
CA TYR A 96 2.70 11.35 10.71
C TYR A 96 2.69 10.66 12.07
N ASN A 97 3.19 9.43 12.17
CA ASN A 97 3.28 8.64 13.40
C ASN A 97 4.69 8.02 13.57
N PRO A 98 5.75 8.85 13.67
CA PRO A 98 7.14 8.40 13.51
C PRO A 98 7.68 7.53 14.64
N GLY A 99 6.87 7.21 15.64
CA GLY A 99 7.30 6.46 16.83
C GLY A 99 7.90 5.09 16.52
N PHE A 100 7.34 4.35 15.55
CA PHE A 100 7.87 3.06 15.11
C PHE A 100 9.06 3.21 14.17
N TRP A 101 9.13 4.32 13.41
CA TRP A 101 10.10 4.50 12.33
C TRP A 101 11.49 4.92 12.83
N LYS A 102 11.53 5.80 13.84
CA LYS A 102 12.78 6.33 14.38
C LYS A 102 13.63 5.24 15.03
N VAL A 103 14.96 5.38 14.93
CA VAL A 103 15.93 4.49 15.59
C VAL A 103 15.90 4.76 17.11
N PRO A 104 15.56 3.79 17.95
CA PRO A 104 15.57 3.94 19.39
C PRO A 104 16.99 3.83 19.97
N ASP A 105 17.19 4.31 21.20
CA ASP A 105 18.48 4.29 21.88
C ASP A 105 19.04 2.86 22.04
N SER A 106 18.17 1.88 22.21
CA SER A 106 18.55 0.45 22.28
C SER A 106 19.22 -0.10 21.01
N GLU A 107 19.07 0.58 19.88
CA GLU A 107 19.65 0.18 18.58
C GLU A 107 20.89 1.01 18.17
N LEU A 108 21.35 1.95 19.00
CA LEU A 108 22.50 2.81 18.65
C LEU A 108 23.79 2.04 18.42
N HIS A 109 23.96 0.87 19.07
CA HIS A 109 25.11 0.00 18.91
C HIS A 109 25.15 -0.77 17.57
N LEU A 110 24.05 -0.83 16.84
CA LEU A 110 23.96 -1.50 15.53
C LEU A 110 24.66 -0.67 14.44
N ASN A 111 25.10 -1.32 13.38
CA ASN A 111 25.56 -0.62 12.16
C ASN A 111 24.36 -0.01 11.40
N ASP A 112 24.65 0.87 10.44
CA ASP A 112 23.61 1.63 9.73
C ASP A 112 22.63 0.73 8.95
N LYS A 113 23.15 -0.31 8.29
CA LYS A 113 22.31 -1.30 7.61
C LYS A 113 21.34 -1.98 8.57
N GLN A 114 21.83 -2.45 9.71
CA GLN A 114 21.02 -3.11 10.72
C GLN A 114 19.95 -2.17 11.30
N LYS A 115 20.28 -0.89 11.55
CA LYS A 115 19.29 0.11 12.01
C LYS A 115 18.17 0.31 11.00
N ILE A 116 18.49 0.34 9.70
CA ILE A 116 17.51 0.46 8.63
C ILE A 116 16.63 -0.79 8.58
N ASP A 117 17.25 -1.98 8.61
CA ASP A 117 16.54 -3.26 8.59
C ASP A 117 15.53 -3.35 9.74
N ARG A 118 15.92 -2.94 10.96
CA ARG A 118 15.04 -2.87 12.14
C ARG A 118 13.90 -1.85 11.98
N SER A 119 14.17 -0.71 11.36
CA SER A 119 13.11 0.28 11.10
C SER A 119 12.07 -0.24 10.10
N ILE A 120 12.50 -0.98 9.09
CA ILE A 120 11.59 -1.65 8.13
C ILE A 120 10.82 -2.79 8.80
N GLU A 121 11.43 -3.57 9.68
CA GLU A 121 10.71 -4.59 10.47
C GLU A 121 9.60 -3.96 11.30
N ARG A 122 9.87 -2.85 11.99
CA ARG A 122 8.84 -2.12 12.73
C ARG A 122 7.75 -1.53 11.83
N ALA A 123 8.11 -1.10 10.60
CA ALA A 123 7.14 -0.65 9.61
C ALA A 123 6.20 -1.78 9.15
N LEU A 124 6.73 -2.97 8.95
CA LEU A 124 5.93 -4.15 8.65
C LEU A 124 4.99 -4.50 9.80
N GLU A 125 5.50 -4.54 11.04
CA GLU A 125 4.67 -4.81 12.21
C GLU A 125 3.58 -3.74 12.41
N PHE A 126 3.87 -2.49 12.05
CA PHE A 126 2.86 -1.43 12.06
C PHE A 126 1.72 -1.71 11.06
N SER A 127 2.04 -2.12 9.84
CA SER A 127 1.04 -2.51 8.83
C SER A 127 0.25 -3.77 9.26
N LYS A 128 0.93 -4.76 9.83
CA LYS A 128 0.29 -5.97 10.37
C LYS A 128 -0.69 -5.64 11.49
N LYS A 129 -0.32 -4.71 12.36
CA LYS A 129 -1.22 -4.24 13.43
C LYS A 129 -2.46 -3.59 12.86
N GLN A 130 -2.33 -2.72 11.86
CA GLN A 130 -3.49 -2.09 11.21
C GLN A 130 -4.43 -3.14 10.58
N TYR A 131 -3.85 -4.13 9.87
CA TYR A 131 -4.63 -5.24 9.32
C TYR A 131 -5.36 -6.03 10.40
N LYS A 132 -4.69 -6.33 11.50
CA LYS A 132 -5.27 -7.05 12.64
C LYS A 132 -6.43 -6.24 13.26
N ASP A 133 -6.22 -4.94 13.52
CA ASP A 133 -7.22 -4.07 14.13
C ASP A 133 -8.50 -4.00 13.25
N VAL A 134 -8.36 -3.88 11.92
CA VAL A 134 -9.49 -3.96 10.97
C VAL A 134 -10.13 -5.34 10.98
N SER A 135 -9.33 -6.40 10.94
CA SER A 135 -9.82 -7.77 10.90
C SER A 135 -10.65 -8.12 12.15
N GLU A 136 -10.17 -7.74 13.32
CA GLU A 136 -10.90 -7.96 14.58
C GLU A 136 -12.25 -7.23 14.60
N TYR A 137 -12.28 -5.96 14.20
CA TYR A 137 -13.53 -5.20 14.13
C TYR A 137 -14.49 -5.76 13.08
N VAL A 138 -14.04 -5.96 11.86
CA VAL A 138 -14.86 -6.48 10.77
C VAL A 138 -15.46 -7.84 11.13
N LYS A 139 -14.65 -8.76 11.66
CA LYS A 139 -15.11 -10.10 12.06
C LYS A 139 -16.03 -10.10 13.28
N SER A 140 -15.99 -9.07 14.11
CA SER A 140 -16.98 -8.89 15.18
C SER A 140 -18.38 -8.55 14.65
N ILE A 141 -18.48 -8.01 13.43
CA ILE A 141 -19.74 -7.65 12.76
C ILE A 141 -20.21 -8.80 11.85
N ASP A 142 -19.28 -9.39 11.10
CA ASP A 142 -19.52 -10.53 10.19
C ASP A 142 -18.27 -11.42 10.16
N SER A 143 -18.34 -12.56 10.86
CA SER A 143 -17.20 -13.49 11.00
C SER A 143 -16.79 -14.16 9.69
N SER A 144 -17.66 -14.18 8.68
CA SER A 144 -17.40 -14.76 7.36
C SER A 144 -16.64 -13.79 6.44
N LYS A 145 -16.56 -12.49 6.79
CA LYS A 145 -16.00 -11.46 5.93
C LYS A 145 -14.49 -11.61 5.80
N THR A 146 -13.99 -11.60 4.57
CA THR A 146 -12.55 -11.55 4.27
C THR A 146 -12.06 -10.12 4.17
N ILE A 147 -10.79 -9.92 4.52
CA ILE A 147 -10.10 -8.64 4.44
C ILE A 147 -8.92 -8.80 3.49
N HIS A 148 -8.81 -7.89 2.52
CA HIS A 148 -7.70 -7.81 1.58
C HIS A 148 -6.96 -6.49 1.81
N ILE A 149 -5.65 -6.48 1.63
CA ILE A 149 -4.88 -5.24 1.52
C ILE A 149 -5.07 -4.76 0.08
N GLY A 150 -5.94 -3.77 -0.09
CA GLY A 150 -6.28 -3.19 -1.39
C GLY A 150 -5.20 -2.25 -1.90
N GLU A 151 -4.46 -1.63 -0.98
CA GLU A 151 -3.33 -0.79 -1.31
C GLU A 151 -2.31 -0.74 -0.18
N THR A 152 -1.03 -0.79 -0.56
CA THR A 152 0.13 -0.47 0.28
C THR A 152 1.32 -0.20 -0.62
N GLY A 153 2.28 0.58 -0.15
CA GLY A 153 3.44 0.90 -0.99
C GLY A 153 4.54 1.66 -0.26
N TRP A 154 5.62 1.93 -1.00
CA TRP A 154 6.79 2.65 -0.49
C TRP A 154 7.45 3.44 -1.60
N ALA A 155 7.51 4.77 -1.49
CA ALA A 155 8.15 5.61 -2.50
C ALA A 155 9.68 5.63 -2.36
N THR A 156 10.37 5.79 -3.49
CA THR A 156 11.83 5.82 -3.55
C THR A 156 12.44 7.21 -3.56
N VAL A 157 11.65 8.23 -3.89
CA VAL A 157 12.07 9.64 -3.92
C VAL A 157 11.08 10.49 -3.18
N SER A 158 11.57 11.49 -2.45
CA SER A 158 10.80 12.61 -1.91
C SER A 158 11.74 13.74 -1.52
N ASN A 159 11.39 14.97 -1.85
CA ASN A 159 12.05 16.17 -1.34
C ASN A 159 11.32 16.79 -0.13
N GLY A 160 10.13 16.28 0.22
CA GLY A 160 9.29 16.76 1.32
C GLY A 160 9.41 15.92 2.60
N PHE A 161 8.27 15.59 3.17
CA PHE A 161 8.10 14.94 4.48
C PHE A 161 8.86 13.61 4.63
N TYR A 162 9.12 12.90 3.55
CA TYR A 162 9.73 11.57 3.56
C TYR A 162 11.20 11.58 3.09
N GLY A 163 11.67 12.72 2.57
CA GLY A 163 13.03 12.90 2.06
C GLY A 163 14.08 13.16 3.15
N ALA A 164 15.24 13.65 2.72
CA ALA A 164 16.44 13.81 3.56
C ALA A 164 16.22 14.69 4.81
N ASN A 165 15.39 15.73 4.72
CA ASN A 165 15.06 16.62 5.84
C ASN A 165 13.85 16.14 6.65
N GLY A 166 13.04 15.26 6.08
CA GLY A 166 11.86 14.67 6.69
C GLY A 166 12.15 13.40 7.48
N SER A 167 11.33 12.37 7.30
CA SER A 167 11.46 11.07 7.98
C SER A 167 12.61 10.21 7.46
N ARG A 168 13.17 10.52 6.30
CA ARG A 168 14.23 9.76 5.60
C ARG A 168 13.76 8.34 5.22
N ALA A 169 12.48 8.20 4.88
CA ALA A 169 11.92 6.92 4.48
C ALA A 169 12.24 6.54 3.03
N THR A 170 12.46 7.54 2.16
CA THR A 170 12.61 7.32 0.71
C THR A 170 14.01 6.86 0.30
N ASP A 171 14.11 5.69 -0.26
CA ASP A 171 15.16 5.16 -1.14
C ASP A 171 14.79 3.76 -1.64
N GLN A 172 15.53 3.25 -2.63
CA GLN A 172 15.25 1.93 -3.21
C GLN A 172 15.55 0.76 -2.28
N TYR A 173 16.50 0.91 -1.35
CA TYR A 173 16.81 -0.14 -0.39
C TYR A 173 15.64 -0.39 0.55
N LYS A 174 15.06 0.66 1.12
CA LYS A 174 13.91 0.57 2.02
C LYS A 174 12.65 0.09 1.31
N GLN A 175 12.39 0.58 0.08
CA GLN A 175 11.30 0.07 -0.75
C GLN A 175 11.44 -1.43 -0.96
N GLY A 176 12.63 -1.90 -1.37
CA GLY A 176 12.87 -3.32 -1.64
C GLY A 176 12.73 -4.19 -0.40
N LEU A 177 13.25 -3.76 0.75
CA LEU A 177 13.08 -4.49 2.00
C LEU A 177 11.62 -4.59 2.41
N TYR A 178 10.88 -3.47 2.38
CA TYR A 178 9.47 -3.45 2.75
C TYR A 178 8.64 -4.34 1.81
N TYR A 179 8.84 -4.20 0.50
CA TYR A 179 8.16 -5.00 -0.52
C TYR A 179 8.37 -6.50 -0.31
N ASN A 180 9.62 -6.94 -0.15
CA ASN A 180 9.95 -8.37 -0.01
C ASN A 180 9.41 -8.95 1.29
N LYS A 181 9.60 -8.26 2.42
CA LYS A 181 9.10 -8.71 3.73
C LYS A 181 7.56 -8.73 3.77
N LEU A 182 6.90 -7.75 3.17
CA LEU A 182 5.45 -7.71 3.10
C LEU A 182 4.91 -8.87 2.26
N ARG A 183 5.47 -9.12 1.07
CA ARG A 183 5.08 -10.26 0.22
C ARG A 183 5.30 -11.60 0.91
N GLU A 184 6.43 -11.78 1.56
CA GLU A 184 6.69 -12.99 2.33
C GLU A 184 5.60 -13.19 3.40
N CYS A 185 5.33 -12.18 4.21
CA CYS A 185 4.32 -12.23 5.27
C CYS A 185 2.92 -12.51 4.71
N THR A 186 2.47 -11.76 3.69
CA THR A 186 1.13 -11.91 3.13
C THR A 186 0.95 -13.27 2.45
N ASN A 187 1.98 -13.80 1.79
CA ASN A 187 1.96 -15.15 1.21
C ASN A 187 1.87 -16.23 2.29
N GLN A 188 2.63 -16.11 3.38
CA GLN A 188 2.59 -17.06 4.50
C GLN A 188 1.25 -17.08 5.21
N GLU A 189 0.63 -15.91 5.37
CA GLU A 189 -0.66 -15.75 6.06
C GLU A 189 -1.88 -15.91 5.13
N GLY A 190 -1.66 -16.10 3.82
CA GLY A 190 -2.75 -16.23 2.82
C GLY A 190 -3.54 -14.92 2.63
N ILE A 191 -2.91 -13.77 2.85
CA ILE A 191 -3.53 -12.45 2.71
C ILE A 191 -3.35 -11.96 1.27
N SER A 192 -4.45 -11.63 0.59
CA SER A 192 -4.39 -10.94 -0.69
C SER A 192 -3.89 -9.50 -0.50
N CYS A 193 -2.87 -9.11 -1.28
CA CYS A 193 -2.24 -7.80 -1.18
C CYS A 193 -1.91 -7.24 -2.55
N PHE A 194 -2.42 -6.04 -2.84
CA PHE A 194 -2.02 -5.24 -3.99
C PHE A 194 -0.98 -4.22 -3.55
N TYR A 195 0.21 -4.34 -4.13
CA TYR A 195 1.29 -3.39 -3.87
C TYR A 195 1.24 -2.22 -4.85
N PHE A 196 1.20 -1.02 -4.34
CA PHE A 196 1.22 0.22 -5.08
C PHE A 196 2.66 0.71 -5.20
N GLU A 197 3.31 0.69 -6.40
CA GLU A 197 2.67 0.35 -7.67
C GLU A 197 3.70 -0.29 -8.63
N ALA A 198 3.26 -0.73 -9.81
CA ALA A 198 4.15 -1.39 -10.76
C ALA A 198 5.15 -0.42 -11.40
N PHE A 199 4.68 0.76 -11.85
CA PHE A 199 5.49 1.76 -12.55
C PHE A 199 5.41 3.11 -11.85
N ASP A 200 6.49 3.89 -11.93
CA ASP A 200 6.45 5.30 -11.55
C ASP A 200 5.45 6.08 -12.41
N GLU A 201 4.72 7.02 -11.80
CA GLU A 201 3.69 7.82 -12.44
C GLU A 201 4.01 9.33 -12.39
N PRO A 202 4.97 9.83 -13.19
CA PRO A 202 5.44 11.23 -13.10
C PRO A 202 4.35 12.28 -13.41
N TRP A 203 3.21 11.86 -13.92
CA TRP A 203 2.04 12.73 -14.14
C TRP A 203 1.16 12.93 -12.91
N LYS A 204 1.31 12.10 -11.87
CA LYS A 204 0.44 12.08 -10.69
C LYS A 204 0.60 13.33 -9.84
N ASP A 205 1.83 13.80 -9.70
CA ASP A 205 2.18 15.09 -9.10
C ASP A 205 3.19 15.83 -10.00
N ALA A 206 2.76 16.15 -11.23
CA ALA A 206 3.63 16.75 -12.24
C ALA A 206 4.18 18.14 -11.84
N ALA A 207 3.48 18.85 -10.94
CA ALA A 207 3.94 20.12 -10.41
C ALA A 207 5.15 19.97 -9.45
N HIS A 208 5.32 18.79 -8.86
CA HIS A 208 6.41 18.49 -7.93
C HIS A 208 7.14 17.20 -8.36
N PRO A 209 8.01 17.26 -9.38
CA PRO A 209 8.65 16.06 -9.97
C PRO A 209 9.42 15.19 -8.96
N LEU A 210 9.87 15.77 -7.83
CA LEU A 210 10.50 15.05 -6.73
C LEU A 210 9.53 14.74 -5.58
N GLY A 211 8.22 14.87 -5.81
CA GLY A 211 7.17 14.44 -4.88
C GLY A 211 7.07 12.92 -4.81
N SER A 212 6.74 12.39 -3.65
CA SER A 212 6.67 10.93 -3.45
C SER A 212 5.64 10.24 -4.35
N GLU A 213 4.55 10.92 -4.68
CA GLU A 213 3.47 10.36 -5.48
C GLU A 213 3.88 9.89 -6.88
N ASN A 214 4.97 10.46 -7.40
CA ASN A 214 5.52 10.09 -8.70
C ASN A 214 6.46 8.87 -8.66
N HIS A 215 6.80 8.33 -7.47
CA HIS A 215 7.93 7.42 -7.30
C HIS A 215 7.63 6.16 -6.49
N PHE A 216 6.39 5.72 -6.45
CA PHE A 216 6.00 4.47 -5.78
C PHE A 216 6.30 3.21 -6.60
N GLY A 217 6.51 3.36 -7.92
CA GLY A 217 6.75 2.24 -8.83
C GLY A 217 7.91 1.34 -8.40
N LEU A 218 7.79 0.06 -8.72
CA LEU A 218 8.88 -0.92 -8.64
C LEU A 218 9.79 -0.83 -9.89
N ILE A 219 9.25 -0.26 -10.95
CA ILE A 219 9.92 -0.01 -12.24
C ILE A 219 9.72 1.47 -12.58
N ASP A 220 10.75 2.15 -13.07
CA ASP A 220 10.58 3.50 -13.57
C ASP A 220 9.94 3.51 -14.99
N VAL A 221 9.61 4.70 -15.47
CA VAL A 221 8.95 4.85 -16.79
C VAL A 221 9.84 4.41 -17.97
N GLU A 222 11.14 4.31 -17.77
CA GLU A 222 12.12 3.91 -18.77
C GLU A 222 12.42 2.39 -18.75
N GLY A 223 11.80 1.64 -17.83
CA GLY A 223 12.01 0.20 -17.68
C GLY A 223 13.20 -0.16 -16.80
N THR A 224 13.65 0.76 -15.92
CA THR A 224 14.67 0.46 -14.92
C THR A 224 14.03 -0.21 -13.71
N LEU A 225 14.44 -1.43 -13.42
CA LEU A 225 14.00 -2.21 -12.26
C LEU A 225 14.67 -1.68 -10.99
N LYS A 226 13.87 -1.25 -10.02
CA LYS A 226 14.38 -0.82 -8.72
C LYS A 226 14.82 -2.02 -7.89
N TYR A 227 15.53 -1.78 -6.79
CA TYR A 227 16.17 -2.81 -5.97
C TYR A 227 15.22 -3.95 -5.56
N ALA A 228 13.95 -3.64 -5.33
CA ALA A 228 12.92 -4.63 -5.02
C ALA A 228 12.82 -5.80 -6.03
N LEU A 229 13.18 -5.55 -7.29
CA LEU A 229 13.05 -6.52 -8.39
C LEU A 229 14.37 -7.08 -8.90
N TRP A 230 15.51 -6.75 -8.28
CA TRP A 230 16.81 -7.21 -8.78
C TRP A 230 16.96 -8.73 -8.73
N GLU A 231 16.52 -9.37 -7.66
CA GLU A 231 16.54 -10.83 -7.55
C GLU A 231 15.67 -11.49 -8.63
N SER A 232 14.45 -10.97 -8.84
CA SER A 232 13.57 -11.47 -9.90
C SER A 232 14.18 -11.32 -11.30
N PHE A 233 14.94 -10.23 -11.52
CA PHE A 233 15.69 -10.05 -12.76
C PHE A 233 16.78 -11.09 -12.93
N ASP A 234 17.57 -11.37 -11.89
CA ASP A 234 18.63 -12.38 -11.91
C ASP A 234 18.09 -13.80 -12.11
N LEU A 235 16.85 -14.05 -11.65
CA LEU A 235 16.13 -15.31 -11.87
C LEU A 235 15.48 -15.42 -13.26
N GLY A 236 15.67 -14.44 -14.15
CA GLY A 236 15.13 -14.45 -15.51
C GLY A 236 13.62 -14.16 -15.64
N VAL A 237 12.96 -13.69 -14.55
CA VAL A 237 11.50 -13.41 -14.56
C VAL A 237 11.10 -12.42 -15.66
N PHE A 238 12.00 -11.53 -16.04
CA PHE A 238 11.77 -10.47 -17.04
C PHE A 238 12.42 -10.77 -18.39
N GLU A 239 12.87 -12.00 -18.62
CA GLU A 239 13.53 -12.37 -19.88
C GLU A 239 12.61 -12.16 -21.08
N GLY A 240 13.11 -11.49 -22.11
CA GLY A 240 12.35 -11.16 -23.32
C GLY A 240 11.38 -9.99 -23.19
N LEU A 241 11.19 -9.43 -21.97
CA LEU A 241 10.37 -8.25 -21.79
C LEU A 241 11.15 -6.97 -22.08
N THR A 242 10.47 -6.01 -22.68
CA THR A 242 11.04 -4.70 -23.05
C THR A 242 10.11 -3.57 -22.63
N ARG A 243 10.66 -2.38 -22.44
CA ARG A 243 9.93 -1.13 -22.33
C ARG A 243 10.24 -0.28 -23.54
N ASP A 244 9.23 0.03 -24.37
CA ASP A 244 9.38 0.79 -25.63
C ASP A 244 10.49 0.23 -26.55
N GLY A 245 10.61 -1.11 -26.62
CA GLY A 245 11.63 -1.80 -27.40
C GLY A 245 13.01 -1.90 -26.71
N ASN A 246 13.22 -1.27 -25.56
CA ASN A 246 14.47 -1.34 -24.82
C ASN A 246 14.43 -2.47 -23.78
N PRO A 247 15.50 -3.27 -23.64
CA PRO A 247 15.59 -4.28 -22.58
C PRO A 247 15.49 -3.65 -21.20
N LEU A 248 14.82 -4.35 -20.29
CA LEU A 248 14.80 -3.96 -18.87
C LEU A 248 16.21 -4.06 -18.29
N LYS A 249 16.53 -3.19 -17.33
CA LYS A 249 17.83 -3.14 -16.67
C LYS A 249 17.68 -2.84 -15.18
N LYS A 250 18.63 -3.29 -14.36
CA LYS A 250 18.67 -2.92 -12.94
C LYS A 250 19.10 -1.46 -12.77
N SER A 251 18.50 -0.77 -11.81
CA SER A 251 19.00 0.52 -11.32
C SER A 251 20.42 0.37 -10.77
N PHE A 252 21.17 1.46 -10.74
CA PHE A 252 22.58 1.47 -10.29
C PHE A 252 23.48 0.43 -10.98
N ASN A 253 23.14 -0.03 -12.19
CA ASN A 253 23.79 -1.13 -12.92
C ASN A 253 23.86 -2.45 -12.12
N GLY A 254 22.97 -2.67 -11.14
CA GLY A 254 22.99 -3.82 -10.25
C GLY A 254 24.07 -3.75 -9.15
N GLU A 255 24.72 -2.61 -8.95
CA GLU A 255 25.78 -2.40 -7.96
C GLU A 255 25.18 -2.04 -6.59
N PHE A 256 25.11 -3.00 -5.68
CA PHE A 256 24.52 -2.82 -4.35
C PHE A 256 25.17 -1.67 -3.55
N GLU A 257 26.50 -1.62 -3.49
CA GLU A 257 27.22 -0.57 -2.74
C GLU A 257 26.92 0.83 -3.29
N ARG A 258 26.81 0.96 -4.61
CA ARG A 258 26.46 2.23 -5.24
C ARG A 258 25.06 2.68 -4.85
N MET A 259 24.09 1.78 -4.84
CA MET A 259 22.73 2.04 -4.36
C MET A 259 22.73 2.38 -2.87
N PHE A 260 23.40 1.54 -2.05
CA PHE A 260 23.40 1.68 -0.60
C PHE A 260 24.07 2.98 -0.11
N ASN A 261 25.06 3.50 -0.82
CA ASN A 261 25.70 4.80 -0.55
C ASN A 261 24.73 5.99 -0.67
N THR A 262 23.57 5.83 -1.33
CA THR A 262 22.53 6.87 -1.41
C THR A 262 21.53 6.82 -0.26
N VAL A 263 21.53 5.75 0.52
CA VAL A 263 20.56 5.48 1.58
C VAL A 263 20.76 6.42 2.77
N LYS A 264 19.65 6.93 3.32
CA LYS A 264 19.69 7.78 4.51
C LYS A 264 19.16 7.01 5.73
N LEU A 265 19.94 7.03 6.81
CA LEU A 265 19.52 6.46 8.07
C LEU A 265 18.26 7.18 8.61
N PRO A 266 17.21 6.46 9.08
CA PRO A 266 16.11 7.07 9.80
C PRO A 266 16.60 7.90 10.99
N LYS A 267 15.84 8.96 11.35
CA LYS A 267 16.24 9.83 12.47
C LYS A 267 16.25 9.06 13.79
N LEU A 268 17.09 9.48 14.72
CA LEU A 268 17.09 8.94 16.07
C LEU A 268 15.79 9.32 16.81
N LYS A 269 15.33 8.43 17.67
CA LYS A 269 14.23 8.71 18.59
C LYS A 269 14.81 9.59 19.72
N LYS A 270 14.47 10.86 19.70
CA LYS A 270 14.80 11.78 20.80
C LYS A 270 13.82 11.59 21.94
#